data_b168078bdad74a434e3d86d2023171f7
#
_entry.id   b168078bdad74a434e3d86d2023171f7
#
_cell.length_a   1.000
_cell.length_b   1.000
_cell.length_c   1.000
_cell.angle_alpha   90.00
_cell.angle_beta   90.00
_cell.angle_gamma   90.00
#
_symmetry.space_group_name_H-M   'P 1'
#
loop_
_entity.id
_entity.type
_entity.pdbx_description
1 polymer ?
#
loop_
_entity_poly.entity_id
_entity_poly.type
_entity_poly.pdbx_seq_one_letter_code
_entity_poly.pdbx_strand_id
1 'polypeptide(L)'
;MELNILTRELTPFEQLVCEHLCEGFTNSAIASQTAHSEKVIENTVSRVSKAFSIRSDGHVNVRVLLALAYRAHFGDKAFDKLGVTCAHMSVDANGQQICTKHTD
;
A
#
# COMPACT_ATOMS: atom_id res chain seq x y z
N MET A 1 -18.42 -6.50 -9.59
CA MET A 1 -17.77 -5.43 -8.80
C MET A 1 -17.33 -4.32 -9.74
N GLU A 2 -17.78 -3.12 -9.47
CA GLU A 2 -17.38 -1.99 -10.26
C GLU A 2 -15.94 -1.60 -9.99
N LEU A 3 -15.21 -1.27 -11.05
CA LEU A 3 -13.88 -0.70 -10.90
C LEU A 3 -14.02 0.75 -10.46
N ASN A 4 -13.43 1.08 -9.34
CA ASN A 4 -13.41 2.45 -8.86
C ASN A 4 -12.35 3.23 -9.63
N ILE A 5 -12.78 4.27 -10.30
CA ILE A 5 -11.89 5.11 -11.10
C ILE A 5 -11.36 6.22 -10.22
N LEU A 6 -10.06 6.45 -10.30
CA LEU A 6 -9.42 7.53 -9.56
C LEU A 6 -9.92 8.88 -10.09
N THR A 7 -10.43 9.72 -9.20
CA THR A 7 -11.03 11.00 -9.58
C THR A 7 -10.03 12.15 -9.65
N ARG A 8 -8.83 11.95 -9.12
CA ARG A 8 -7.74 12.92 -9.16
C ARG A 8 -6.41 12.19 -9.03
N GLU A 9 -5.33 12.85 -9.36
CA GLU A 9 -4.02 12.30 -9.12
C GLU A 9 -3.73 12.23 -7.61
N LEU A 10 -3.01 11.19 -7.21
CA LEU A 10 -2.55 11.07 -5.83
C LEU A 10 -1.24 11.81 -5.66
N THR A 11 -1.08 12.45 -4.50
CA THR A 11 0.20 13.04 -4.15
C THR A 11 1.25 11.95 -3.89
N PRO A 12 2.55 12.26 -3.96
CA PRO A 12 3.59 11.28 -3.63
C PRO A 12 3.41 10.67 -2.24
N PHE A 13 3.01 11.46 -1.25
CA PHE A 13 2.78 10.94 0.09
C PHE A 13 1.60 9.98 0.13
N GLU A 14 0.52 10.30 -0.57
CA GLU A 14 -0.64 9.43 -0.65
C GLU A 14 -0.28 8.10 -1.31
N GLN A 15 0.52 8.14 -2.35
CA GLN A 15 1.00 6.91 -3.00
C GLN A 15 1.87 6.09 -2.06
N LEU A 16 2.75 6.74 -1.31
CA LEU A 16 3.60 6.05 -0.35
C LEU A 16 2.77 5.34 0.72
N VAL A 17 1.78 6.02 1.26
CA VAL A 17 0.87 5.42 2.24
C VAL A 17 0.13 4.22 1.65
N CYS A 18 -0.36 4.35 0.41
CA CYS A 18 -1.05 3.25 -0.25
C CYS A 18 -0.14 2.06 -0.51
N GLU A 19 1.11 2.30 -0.87
CA GLU A 19 2.06 1.21 -1.06
C GLU A 19 2.28 0.42 0.22
N HIS A 20 2.45 1.11 1.34
CA HIS A 20 2.57 0.44 2.64
C HIS A 20 1.29 -0.29 3.03
N LEU A 21 0.15 0.32 2.74
CA LEU A 21 -1.14 -0.30 3.00
C LEU A 21 -1.30 -1.60 2.20
N CYS A 22 -0.88 -1.61 0.95
CA CYS A 22 -0.90 -2.80 0.11
C CYS A 22 0.04 -3.89 0.60
N GLU A 23 1.09 -3.52 1.34
CA GLU A 23 1.98 -4.48 2.01
C GLU A 23 1.35 -5.04 3.29
N GLY A 24 0.17 -4.57 3.64
CA GLY A 24 -0.54 -5.05 4.82
C GLY A 24 -0.20 -4.30 6.10
N PHE A 25 0.51 -3.19 6.01
CA PHE A 25 0.89 -2.43 7.19
C PHE A 25 -0.35 -1.78 7.84
N THR A 26 -0.38 -1.78 9.17
CA THR A 26 -1.37 -1.04 9.93
C THR A 26 -1.09 0.46 9.83
N ASN A 27 -2.07 1.29 10.19
CA ASN A 27 -1.85 2.72 10.24
C ASN A 27 -0.72 3.10 11.21
N SER A 28 -0.63 2.40 12.33
CA SER A 28 0.44 2.61 13.29
C SER A 28 1.81 2.33 12.67
N ALA A 29 1.93 1.22 11.93
CA ALA A 29 3.18 0.86 11.27
C ALA A 29 3.53 1.85 10.16
N ILE A 30 2.55 2.29 9.36
CA ILE A 30 2.77 3.29 8.32
C ILE A 30 3.23 4.62 8.94
N ALA A 31 2.59 5.03 10.03
CA ALA A 31 2.96 6.26 10.74
C ALA A 31 4.41 6.19 11.19
N SER A 32 4.81 5.07 11.77
CA SER A 32 6.19 4.86 12.21
C SER A 32 7.18 4.90 11.05
N GLN A 33 6.85 4.23 9.93
CA GLN A 33 7.72 4.17 8.76
C GLN A 33 7.87 5.52 8.07
N THR A 34 6.87 6.37 8.14
CA THR A 34 6.87 7.64 7.44
C THR A 34 7.18 8.83 8.36
N ALA A 35 7.42 8.58 9.65
CA ALA A 35 7.65 9.61 10.66
C ALA A 35 6.49 10.60 10.76
N HIS A 36 5.27 10.07 10.73
CA HIS A 36 4.04 10.84 10.88
C HIS A 36 3.19 10.27 12.00
N SER A 37 2.15 11.01 12.40
CA SER A 37 1.20 10.50 13.39
C SER A 37 0.20 9.55 12.74
N GLU A 38 -0.39 8.66 13.55
CA GLU A 38 -1.47 7.80 13.07
C GLU A 38 -2.64 8.61 12.51
N LYS A 39 -2.91 9.75 13.12
CA LYS A 39 -4.00 10.62 12.68
C LYS A 39 -3.78 11.11 11.25
N VAL A 40 -2.54 11.48 10.91
CA VAL A 40 -2.19 11.85 9.55
C VAL A 40 -2.43 10.70 8.58
N ILE A 41 -2.06 9.48 8.98
CA ILE A 41 -2.27 8.30 8.13
C ILE A 41 -3.76 8.02 7.96
N GLU A 42 -4.54 8.07 9.04
CA GLU A 42 -5.99 7.88 8.96
C GLU A 42 -6.63 8.88 7.99
N ASN A 43 -6.24 10.15 8.11
CA ASN A 43 -6.77 11.21 7.24
C ASN A 43 -6.35 10.97 5.79
N THR A 44 -5.12 10.52 5.57
CA THR A 44 -4.62 10.23 4.23
C THR A 44 -5.38 9.08 3.61
N VAL A 45 -5.56 7.98 4.34
CA VAL A 45 -6.34 6.83 3.87
C VAL A 45 -7.77 7.26 3.51
N SER A 46 -8.37 8.08 4.35
CA SER A 46 -9.73 8.59 4.09
C SER A 46 -9.78 9.41 2.79
N ARG A 47 -8.82 10.31 2.60
CA ARG A 47 -8.78 11.15 1.38
C ARG A 47 -8.57 10.31 0.13
N VAL A 48 -7.68 9.33 0.18
CA VAL A 48 -7.41 8.47 -0.97
C VAL A 48 -8.62 7.61 -1.28
N SER A 49 -9.29 7.09 -0.24
CA SER A 49 -10.51 6.31 -0.43
C SER A 49 -11.57 7.13 -1.17
N LYS A 50 -11.73 8.40 -0.81
CA LYS A 50 -12.66 9.29 -1.52
C LYS A 50 -12.23 9.51 -2.96
N ALA A 51 -10.93 9.63 -3.22
CA ALA A 51 -10.42 9.78 -4.58
C ALA A 51 -10.76 8.57 -5.45
N PHE A 52 -10.86 7.37 -4.87
CA PHE A 52 -11.30 6.16 -5.56
C PHE A 52 -12.80 5.93 -5.46
N SER A 53 -13.55 6.89 -4.92
CA SER A 53 -15.01 6.78 -4.73
C SER A 53 -15.42 5.61 -3.84
N ILE A 54 -14.56 5.26 -2.89
CA ILE A 54 -14.86 4.21 -1.91
C ILE A 54 -15.56 4.84 -0.72
N ARG A 55 -16.70 4.29 -0.35
CA ARG A 55 -17.48 4.77 0.80
C ARG A 55 -17.62 3.66 1.82
N SER A 56 -17.50 4.05 3.09
CA SER A 56 -17.77 3.15 4.19
C SER A 56 -19.27 3.15 4.49
N ASP A 57 -19.90 1.99 4.38
CA ASP A 57 -21.33 1.85 4.67
C ASP A 57 -21.61 0.80 5.76
N GLY A 58 -20.56 0.36 6.43
CA GLY A 58 -20.67 -0.66 7.47
C GLY A 58 -20.63 -2.09 6.97
N HIS A 59 -20.71 -2.29 5.66
CA HIS A 59 -20.70 -3.63 5.06
C HIS A 59 -19.38 -3.93 4.34
N VAL A 60 -18.55 -2.93 4.12
CA VAL A 60 -17.32 -3.10 3.36
C VAL A 60 -16.12 -2.69 4.20
N ASN A 61 -15.01 -3.34 3.95
CA ASN A 61 -13.74 -2.98 4.56
C ASN A 61 -13.02 -2.01 3.62
N VAL A 62 -12.99 -0.74 4.02
CA VAL A 62 -12.42 0.33 3.20
C VAL A 62 -10.96 0.07 2.87
N ARG A 63 -10.18 -0.44 3.83
CA ARG A 63 -8.75 -0.71 3.61
C ARG A 63 -8.54 -1.77 2.53
N VAL A 64 -9.33 -2.84 2.56
CA VAL A 64 -9.24 -3.91 1.56
C VAL A 64 -9.62 -3.36 0.18
N LEU A 65 -10.72 -2.62 0.10
CA LEU A 65 -11.15 -2.04 -1.17
C LEU A 65 -10.14 -1.04 -1.69
N LEU A 66 -9.54 -0.23 -0.83
CA LEU A 66 -8.52 0.73 -1.24
C LEU A 66 -7.29 0.01 -1.78
N ALA A 67 -6.84 -1.05 -1.11
CA ALA A 67 -5.69 -1.83 -1.59
C ALA A 67 -5.98 -2.42 -2.97
N LEU A 68 -7.16 -2.99 -3.16
CA LEU A 68 -7.56 -3.56 -4.45
C LEU A 68 -7.66 -2.49 -5.54
N ALA A 69 -8.25 -1.34 -5.22
CA ALA A 69 -8.40 -0.24 -6.17
C ALA A 69 -7.04 0.35 -6.55
N TYR A 70 -6.17 0.54 -5.58
CA TYR A 70 -4.83 1.06 -5.83
C TYR A 70 -4.04 0.12 -6.74
N ARG A 71 -4.07 -1.17 -6.44
CA ARG A 71 -3.36 -2.17 -7.26
C ARG A 71 -3.94 -2.27 -8.66
N ALA A 72 -5.26 -2.19 -8.79
CA ALA A 72 -5.90 -2.21 -10.10
C ALA A 72 -5.53 -0.98 -10.93
N HIS A 73 -5.42 0.18 -10.30
CA HIS A 73 -5.08 1.42 -11.00
C HIS A 73 -3.61 1.49 -11.39
N PHE A 74 -2.72 1.13 -10.48
CA PHE A 74 -1.28 1.26 -10.70
C PHE A 74 -0.64 -0.01 -11.26
N GLY A 75 -1.36 -1.12 -11.26
CA GLY A 75 -0.94 -2.35 -11.91
C GLY A 75 0.41 -2.86 -11.43
N ASP A 76 1.29 -3.13 -12.37
CA ASP A 76 2.58 -3.75 -12.11
C ASP A 76 3.47 -2.96 -11.16
N LYS A 77 3.30 -1.64 -11.10
CA LYS A 77 4.10 -0.81 -10.18
C LYS A 77 3.84 -1.15 -8.72
N ALA A 78 2.59 -1.44 -8.37
CA ALA A 78 2.26 -1.85 -7.01
C ALA A 78 2.87 -3.22 -6.71
N PHE A 79 2.88 -4.12 -7.68
CA PHE A 79 3.50 -5.43 -7.53
C PHE A 79 5.02 -5.35 -7.41
N ASP A 80 5.64 -4.46 -8.15
CA ASP A 80 7.10 -4.29 -8.07
C ASP A 80 7.52 -3.84 -6.67
N LYS A 81 6.72 -2.97 -6.05
CA LYS A 81 6.99 -2.51 -4.68
C LYS A 81 6.70 -3.58 -3.64
N LEU A 82 5.68 -4.39 -3.88
CA LEU A 82 5.33 -5.49 -2.98
C LEU A 82 6.23 -6.69 -3.13
N GLY A 83 7.17 -6.61 -4.10
CA GLY A 83 8.22 -7.58 -4.19
C GLY A 83 7.79 -8.93 -4.65
N VAL A 84 7.28 -8.97 -5.82
CA VAL A 84 7.44 -10.17 -6.63
C VAL A 84 8.93 -10.51 -6.68
N THR A 85 9.78 -9.50 -6.74
CA THR A 85 11.14 -9.60 -6.24
C THR A 85 11.14 -8.96 -4.86
N CYS A 86 11.25 -9.76 -3.83
CA CYS A 86 11.28 -9.26 -2.47
C CYS A 86 12.28 -8.11 -2.34
N ALA A 87 11.83 -6.97 -1.79
CA ALA A 87 12.69 -5.81 -1.61
C ALA A 87 13.85 -6.07 -0.65
N HIS A 88 13.80 -7.19 0.05
CA HIS A 88 14.79 -7.58 1.05
C HIS A 88 15.74 -8.65 0.52
N MET A 89 15.76 -8.86 -0.78
CA MET A 89 16.72 -9.80 -1.37
C MET A 89 18.13 -9.27 -1.29
N SER A 90 19.06 -10.13 -0.92
CA SER A 90 20.48 -9.83 -0.95
C SER A 90 21.23 -11.03 -1.48
N VAL A 91 22.51 -10.86 -1.76
CA VAL A 91 23.35 -11.91 -2.27
C VAL A 91 24.24 -12.40 -1.14
N ASP A 92 24.23 -13.71 -0.88
CA ASP A 92 25.07 -14.29 0.15
C ASP A 92 26.51 -14.46 -0.35
N ALA A 93 27.36 -15.02 0.50
CA ALA A 93 28.78 -15.20 0.19
C ALA A 93 29.02 -16.14 -1.00
N ASN A 94 28.04 -16.98 -1.33
CA ASN A 94 28.12 -17.91 -2.44
C ASN A 94 27.53 -17.34 -3.73
N GLY A 95 27.11 -16.09 -3.72
CA GLY A 95 26.47 -15.45 -4.88
C GLY A 95 25.01 -15.82 -5.06
N GLN A 96 24.41 -16.52 -4.10
CA GLN A 96 23.03 -16.92 -4.16
C GLN A 96 22.13 -15.84 -3.59
N GLN A 97 21.00 -15.58 -4.27
CA GLN A 97 20.03 -14.62 -3.77
C GLN A 97 19.28 -15.22 -2.58
N ILE A 98 19.27 -14.47 -1.48
CA ILE A 98 18.53 -14.84 -0.27
C ILE A 98 17.65 -13.67 0.15
N CYS A 99 16.54 -14.02 0.78
CA CYS A 99 15.68 -13.01 1.41
C CYS A 99 16.12 -12.81 2.84
N THR A 100 16.43 -11.56 3.21
CA THR A 100 16.88 -11.25 4.57
C THR A 100 15.72 -11.11 5.54
N LYS A 101 14.50 -11.02 5.04
CA LYS A 101 13.31 -10.83 5.87
C LYS A 101 12.43 -12.08 5.92
N HIS A 102 12.29 -12.78 4.81
CA HIS A 102 11.43 -13.97 4.70
C HIS A 102 12.32 -15.21 4.73
N THR A 103 12.75 -15.60 5.90
CA THR A 103 13.79 -16.61 6.06
C THR A 103 13.27 -18.03 6.24
N ASP A 104 11.97 -18.23 6.16
CA ASP A 104 11.40 -19.59 6.32
C ASP A 104 10.23 -19.84 5.42
#